data_7167f458b40554be2803cf20f10cd092
#
_entry.id   7167f458b40554be2803cf20f10cd092
#
_cell.length_a   1.000
_cell.length_b   1.000
_cell.length_c   1.000
_cell.angle_alpha   90.00
_cell.angle_beta   90.00
_cell.angle_gamma   90.00
#
_symmetry.space_group_name_H-M   'P 1'
#
loop_
_entity.id
_entity.type
_entity.pdbx_description
1 polymer ?
#
loop_
_entity_poly.entity_id
_entity_poly.type
_entity_poly.pdbx_seq_one_letter_code
_entity_poly.pdbx_strand_id
1 'polypeptide(L)'
;SSAYLYGNRYGAHDLDPAIFFDSTLRKLDKGYSPFLQEYADHLVASTCRIAKTRPVYLLRPLPEMPVDVPRAMARAAQLGRPFEVTMPLATYQQRNAVVWAAQDRAARKCKVQLLDPLPALCEGGVCAGNDKTNPLFYDDNHLTEYGSRKLIDILRKI
;
A
#
# COMPACT_ATOMS: atom_id res chain seq x y z
N SER A 1 4.76 2.72 4.62
CA SER A 1 4.15 1.77 3.67
C SER A 1 3.94 0.43 4.33
N SER A 2 2.85 -0.26 4.01
CA SER A 2 2.60 -1.63 4.44
C SER A 2 3.52 -2.66 3.74
N ALA A 3 4.20 -2.24 2.67
CA ALA A 3 5.16 -3.05 1.92
C ALA A 3 6.18 -3.75 2.81
N TYR A 4 6.71 -3.01 3.76
CA TYR A 4 7.74 -3.51 4.67
C TYR A 4 7.26 -4.56 5.67
N LEU A 5 5.95 -4.75 5.81
CA LEU A 5 5.39 -5.77 6.70
C LEU A 5 5.48 -7.18 6.12
N TYR A 6 5.57 -7.30 4.82
CA TYR A 6 5.37 -8.58 4.16
C TYR A 6 6.64 -9.29 3.73
N GLY A 7 7.74 -8.57 3.51
CA GLY A 7 9.05 -9.14 3.18
C GLY A 7 9.04 -10.17 2.05
N ASN A 8 8.08 -10.10 1.15
CA ASN A 8 7.83 -11.14 0.17
C ASN A 8 8.45 -10.87 -1.21
N ARG A 9 9.43 -9.96 -1.27
CA ARG A 9 10.23 -9.64 -2.46
C ARG A 9 9.43 -9.24 -3.69
N TYR A 10 8.27 -8.64 -3.50
CA TYR A 10 7.43 -8.26 -4.63
C TYR A 10 7.77 -6.88 -5.19
N GLY A 11 8.13 -5.92 -4.36
CA GLY A 11 8.57 -4.59 -4.77
C GLY A 11 10.07 -4.53 -5.04
N ALA A 12 10.51 -3.49 -5.78
CA ALA A 12 11.92 -3.29 -6.13
C ALA A 12 12.84 -3.12 -4.91
N HIS A 13 12.27 -2.73 -3.77
CA HIS A 13 12.97 -2.45 -2.52
C HIS A 13 12.49 -3.29 -1.34
N ASP A 14 11.77 -4.38 -1.60
CA ASP A 14 11.37 -5.30 -0.54
C ASP A 14 12.59 -5.87 0.17
N LEU A 15 12.66 -5.62 1.45
CA LEU A 15 13.70 -6.14 2.31
C LEU A 15 13.32 -7.55 2.79
N ASP A 16 14.32 -8.41 2.86
CA ASP A 16 14.19 -9.74 3.41
C ASP A 16 15.28 -9.90 4.51
N PRO A 17 14.92 -10.08 5.77
CA PRO A 17 13.58 -10.20 6.33
C PRO A 17 12.85 -8.86 6.48
N ALA A 18 11.53 -8.90 6.65
CA ALA A 18 10.73 -7.72 6.96
C ALA A 18 11.31 -6.91 8.12
N ILE A 19 11.19 -5.60 8.06
CA ILE A 19 11.61 -4.73 9.15
C ILE A 19 10.77 -5.04 10.38
N PHE A 20 11.45 -5.34 11.46
CA PHE A 20 10.83 -5.66 12.73
C PHE A 20 10.63 -4.38 13.53
N PHE A 21 9.38 -4.07 13.82
CA PHE A 21 9.09 -3.23 14.97
C PHE A 21 9.43 -4.00 16.24
N ASP A 22 9.74 -3.30 17.31
CA ASP A 22 9.96 -3.93 18.63
C ASP A 22 8.63 -4.57 19.06
N SER A 23 8.45 -5.81 18.67
CA SER A 23 7.29 -6.62 18.98
C SER A 23 7.64 -7.52 20.18
N THR A 24 6.64 -7.81 20.99
CA THR A 24 6.77 -8.81 22.06
C THR A 24 7.11 -10.19 21.52
N LEU A 25 6.89 -10.42 20.23
CA LEU A 25 7.21 -11.63 19.49
C LEU A 25 8.65 -11.60 18.94
N ARG A 26 9.64 -11.38 19.79
CA ARG A 26 11.06 -11.31 19.40
C ARG A 26 11.63 -12.57 18.72
N LYS A 27 10.87 -13.64 18.62
CA LYS A 27 11.26 -14.88 17.95
C LYS A 27 10.24 -15.21 16.87
N LEU A 28 10.52 -14.75 15.67
CA LEU A 28 9.80 -15.13 14.45
C LEU A 28 10.08 -16.59 14.00
N ASP A 29 10.71 -17.38 14.84
CA ASP A 29 11.00 -18.80 14.60
C ASP A 29 9.73 -19.65 14.36
N LYS A 30 8.56 -19.10 14.60
CA LYS A 30 7.27 -19.82 14.51
C LYS A 30 6.32 -19.33 13.41
N GLY A 31 6.84 -18.59 12.44
CA GLY A 31 6.04 -18.18 11.31
C GLY A 31 5.50 -16.75 11.39
N TYR A 32 5.22 -16.24 10.23
CA TYR A 32 4.83 -14.86 9.97
C TYR A 32 3.42 -14.50 10.48
N SER A 33 2.57 -15.53 10.67
CA SER A 33 1.16 -15.35 11.04
C SER A 33 0.94 -14.67 12.40
N PRO A 34 1.64 -15.03 13.50
CA PRO A 34 1.47 -14.36 14.79
C PRO A 34 1.86 -12.88 14.75
N PHE A 35 2.91 -12.53 14.01
CA PHE A 35 3.32 -11.14 13.83
C PHE A 35 2.25 -10.31 13.09
N LEU A 36 1.68 -10.84 12.02
CA LEU A 36 0.63 -10.16 11.28
C LEU A 36 -0.63 -9.97 12.13
N GLN A 37 -0.95 -10.94 12.98
CA GLN A 37 -2.08 -10.84 13.91
C GLN A 37 -1.82 -9.75 14.97
N GLU A 38 -0.63 -9.73 15.57
CA GLU A 38 -0.23 -8.69 16.54
C GLU A 38 -0.28 -7.30 15.90
N TYR A 39 0.28 -7.15 14.69
CA TYR A 39 0.18 -5.92 13.91
C TYR A 39 -1.28 -5.47 13.73
N ALA A 40 -2.14 -6.38 13.29
CA ALA A 40 -3.56 -6.07 13.05
C ALA A 40 -4.28 -5.65 14.35
N ASP A 41 -3.97 -6.29 15.48
CA ASP A 41 -4.54 -5.96 16.78
C ASP A 41 -4.06 -4.59 17.29
N HIS A 42 -2.78 -4.28 17.13
CA HIS A 42 -2.22 -2.98 17.48
C HIS A 42 -2.75 -1.85 16.58
N LEU A 43 -2.90 -2.09 15.26
CA LEU A 43 -3.52 -1.13 14.35
C LEU A 43 -4.94 -0.78 14.82
N VAL A 44 -5.76 -1.79 15.09
CA VAL A 44 -7.14 -1.58 15.57
C VAL A 44 -7.16 -0.86 16.92
N ALA A 45 -6.35 -1.30 17.88
CA ALA A 45 -6.32 -0.71 19.22
C ALA A 45 -5.89 0.77 19.18
N SER A 46 -4.82 1.07 18.46
CA SER A 46 -4.28 2.43 18.33
C SER A 46 -5.28 3.35 17.62
N THR A 47 -5.83 2.90 16.51
CA THR A 47 -6.84 3.65 15.74
C THR A 47 -8.08 3.94 16.57
N CYS A 48 -8.60 2.93 17.29
CA CYS A 48 -9.76 3.09 18.15
C CYS A 48 -9.50 4.03 19.33
N ARG A 49 -8.28 4.06 19.84
CA ARG A 49 -7.90 5.01 20.90
C ARG A 49 -7.94 6.45 20.41
N ILE A 50 -7.41 6.71 19.21
CA ILE A 50 -7.43 8.06 18.59
C ILE A 50 -8.86 8.46 18.26
N ALA A 51 -9.66 7.55 17.72
CA ALA A 51 -11.04 7.81 17.32
C ALA A 51 -11.98 8.21 18.48
N LYS A 52 -11.56 8.03 19.74
CA LYS A 52 -12.32 8.53 20.89
C LYS A 52 -12.34 10.05 21.00
N THR A 53 -11.35 10.73 20.45
CA THR A 53 -11.13 12.16 20.67
C THR A 53 -11.17 12.99 19.37
N ARG A 54 -11.07 12.34 18.21
CA ARG A 54 -11.07 13.03 16.91
C ARG A 54 -11.51 12.11 15.78
N PRO A 55 -12.00 12.65 14.65
CA PRO A 55 -12.24 11.87 13.44
C PRO A 55 -10.94 11.18 12.97
N VAL A 56 -11.06 9.96 12.48
CA VAL A 56 -9.95 9.19 11.92
C VAL A 56 -10.34 8.68 10.55
N TYR A 57 -9.45 8.91 9.61
CA TYR A 57 -9.54 8.42 8.24
C TYR A 57 -8.36 7.49 7.98
N LEU A 58 -8.63 6.29 7.51
CA LEU A 58 -7.61 5.31 7.15
C LEU A 58 -7.57 5.17 5.63
N LEU A 59 -6.49 5.61 5.04
CA LEU A 59 -6.23 5.33 3.62
C LEU A 59 -5.85 3.86 3.46
N ARG A 60 -6.50 3.16 2.52
CA ARG A 60 -6.07 1.83 2.09
C ARG A 60 -4.63 1.90 1.56
N PRO A 61 -3.85 0.82 1.66
CA PRO A 61 -2.51 0.78 1.08
C PRO A 61 -2.52 1.21 -0.39
N LEU A 62 -1.49 1.94 -0.80
CA LEU A 62 -1.29 2.22 -2.21
C LEU A 62 -0.78 0.96 -2.93
N PRO A 63 -1.06 0.79 -4.23
CA PRO A 63 -0.41 -0.24 -5.03
C PRO A 63 1.11 -0.09 -4.98
N GLU A 64 1.81 -1.22 -4.93
CA GLU A 64 3.27 -1.28 -4.99
C GLU A 64 3.67 -1.89 -6.31
N MET A 65 4.40 -1.13 -7.11
CA MET A 65 4.79 -1.55 -8.46
C MET A 65 5.92 -2.59 -8.40
N PRO A 66 5.99 -3.51 -9.36
CA PRO A 66 7.02 -4.55 -9.38
C PRO A 66 8.43 -4.01 -9.66
N VAL A 67 8.53 -2.75 -10.07
CA VAL A 67 9.78 -2.07 -10.42
C VAL A 67 9.73 -0.59 -10.01
N ASP A 68 10.91 0.02 -9.86
CA ASP A 68 11.06 1.48 -9.80
C ASP A 68 10.54 2.09 -11.11
N VAL A 69 9.41 2.80 -11.02
CA VAL A 69 8.64 3.24 -12.19
C VAL A 69 9.42 4.21 -13.06
N PRO A 70 9.98 5.34 -12.56
CA PRO A 70 10.73 6.27 -13.39
C PRO A 70 11.96 5.62 -14.05
N ARG A 71 12.66 4.77 -13.32
CA ARG A 71 13.84 4.08 -13.85
C ARG A 71 13.49 3.13 -14.99
N ALA A 72 12.40 2.38 -14.83
CA ALA A 72 11.91 1.46 -15.86
C ALA A 72 11.45 2.22 -17.11
N MET A 73 10.72 3.33 -16.92
CA MET A 73 10.29 4.20 -18.01
C MET A 73 11.46 4.83 -18.77
N ALA A 74 12.46 5.37 -18.04
CA ALA A 74 13.65 5.96 -18.64
C ALA A 74 14.43 4.94 -19.47
N ARG A 75 14.58 3.72 -18.96
CA ARG A 75 15.26 2.63 -19.69
C ARG A 75 14.52 2.24 -20.97
N ALA A 76 13.20 2.15 -20.90
CA ALA A 76 12.38 1.83 -22.07
C ALA A 76 12.46 2.95 -23.14
N ALA A 77 12.43 4.21 -22.72
CA ALA A 77 12.58 5.36 -23.60
C ALA A 77 13.93 5.37 -24.33
N GLN A 78 15.03 5.03 -23.64
CA GLN A 78 16.35 4.88 -24.26
C GLN A 78 16.39 3.78 -25.34
N LEU A 79 15.54 2.76 -25.20
CA LEU A 79 15.42 1.67 -26.16
C LEU A 79 14.36 1.92 -27.23
N GLY A 80 13.74 3.11 -27.25
CA GLY A 80 12.68 3.46 -28.20
C GLY A 80 11.42 2.61 -28.06
N ARG A 81 11.15 2.06 -26.87
CA ARG A 81 10.01 1.17 -26.62
C ARG A 81 8.98 1.87 -25.73
N PRO A 82 7.66 1.81 -26.07
CA PRO A 82 6.64 2.18 -25.12
C PRO A 82 6.68 1.22 -23.95
N PHE A 83 6.43 1.74 -22.75
CA PHE A 83 6.46 0.92 -21.54
C PHE A 83 5.37 1.36 -20.57
N GLU A 84 4.58 0.39 -20.13
CA GLU A 84 3.59 0.57 -19.06
C GLU A 84 3.99 -0.29 -17.88
N VAL A 85 4.09 0.35 -16.72
CA VAL A 85 4.27 -0.36 -15.45
C VAL A 85 2.90 -0.64 -14.89
N THR A 86 2.60 -1.89 -14.64
CA THR A 86 1.31 -2.30 -14.07
C THR A 86 1.49 -3.32 -12.95
N MET A 87 0.52 -3.33 -12.04
CA MET A 87 0.35 -4.31 -10.99
C MET A 87 -1.02 -4.97 -11.13
N PRO A 88 -1.13 -6.29 -11.23
CA PRO A 88 -2.43 -6.95 -11.20
C PRO A 88 -3.19 -6.64 -9.91
N LEU A 89 -4.44 -6.22 -10.02
CA LEU A 89 -5.28 -5.87 -8.86
C LEU A 89 -5.42 -7.05 -7.89
N ALA A 90 -5.52 -8.28 -8.42
CA ALA A 90 -5.60 -9.49 -7.58
C ALA A 90 -4.35 -9.68 -6.73
N THR A 91 -3.15 -9.42 -7.29
CA THR A 91 -1.89 -9.49 -6.55
C THR A 91 -1.84 -8.43 -5.44
N TYR A 92 -2.26 -7.19 -5.76
CA TYR A 92 -2.36 -6.13 -4.76
C TYR A 92 -3.31 -6.53 -3.62
N GLN A 93 -4.49 -7.06 -3.94
CA GLN A 93 -5.48 -7.47 -2.95
C GLN A 93 -4.97 -8.59 -2.05
N GLN A 94 -4.35 -9.61 -2.64
CA GLN A 94 -3.76 -10.72 -1.89
C GLN A 94 -2.66 -10.23 -0.95
N ARG A 95 -1.77 -9.37 -1.45
CA ARG A 95 -0.67 -8.80 -0.67
C ARG A 95 -1.17 -7.99 0.53
N ASN A 96 -2.21 -7.21 0.36
CA ASN A 96 -2.70 -6.30 1.38
C ASN A 96 -3.87 -6.85 2.22
N ALA A 97 -4.23 -8.12 2.07
CA ALA A 97 -5.41 -8.72 2.70
C ALA A 97 -5.46 -8.54 4.22
N VAL A 98 -4.33 -8.71 4.91
CA VAL A 98 -4.25 -8.56 6.38
C VAL A 98 -4.48 -7.11 6.81
N VAL A 99 -3.87 -6.15 6.11
CA VAL A 99 -4.03 -4.71 6.39
C VAL A 99 -5.48 -4.30 6.15
N TRP A 100 -6.06 -4.75 5.05
CA TRP A 100 -7.46 -4.48 4.72
C TRP A 100 -8.39 -5.03 5.79
N ALA A 101 -8.22 -6.29 6.20
CA ALA A 101 -9.02 -6.91 7.25
C ALA A 101 -8.90 -6.15 8.58
N ALA A 102 -7.70 -5.69 8.94
CA ALA A 102 -7.47 -4.89 10.13
C ALA A 102 -8.15 -3.52 10.05
N GLN A 103 -8.07 -2.83 8.91
CA GLN A 103 -8.74 -1.55 8.67
C GLN A 103 -10.27 -1.71 8.70
N ASP A 104 -10.81 -2.76 8.08
CA ASP A 104 -12.25 -3.07 8.14
C ASP A 104 -12.72 -3.34 9.57
N ARG A 105 -11.92 -4.06 10.35
CA ARG A 105 -12.18 -4.31 11.78
C ARG A 105 -12.18 -3.00 12.57
N ALA A 106 -11.24 -2.10 12.32
CA ALA A 106 -11.21 -0.79 12.96
C ALA A 106 -12.44 0.04 12.58
N ALA A 107 -12.82 0.08 11.31
CA ALA A 107 -14.00 0.81 10.85
C ALA A 107 -15.28 0.34 11.53
N ARG A 108 -15.47 -0.98 11.64
CA ARG A 108 -16.63 -1.54 12.34
C ARG A 108 -16.60 -1.26 13.84
N LYS A 109 -15.43 -1.29 14.47
CA LYS A 109 -15.28 -1.18 15.93
C LYS A 109 -15.32 0.25 16.44
N CYS A 110 -14.73 1.19 15.68
CA CYS A 110 -14.45 2.55 16.17
C CYS A 110 -15.05 3.66 15.28
N LYS A 111 -15.85 3.32 14.31
CA LYS A 111 -16.51 4.28 13.38
C LYS A 111 -15.50 5.15 12.60
N VAL A 112 -14.31 4.63 12.31
CA VAL A 112 -13.35 5.31 11.44
C VAL A 112 -13.78 5.21 9.98
N GLN A 113 -13.41 6.18 9.17
CA GLN A 113 -13.71 6.20 7.76
C GLN A 113 -12.55 5.60 6.95
N LEU A 114 -12.90 4.79 5.95
CA LEU A 114 -11.92 4.20 5.04
C LEU A 114 -11.89 5.00 3.74
N LEU A 115 -10.71 5.34 3.30
CA LEU A 115 -10.46 5.99 2.02
C LEU A 115 -9.83 4.96 1.07
N ASP A 116 -10.48 4.71 -0.06
CA ASP A 116 -10.03 3.72 -1.03
C ASP A 116 -9.39 4.41 -2.25
N PRO A 117 -8.07 4.27 -2.47
CA PRO A 117 -7.36 4.86 -3.60
C PRO A 117 -7.53 4.07 -4.90
N LEU A 118 -8.02 2.81 -4.84
CA LEU A 118 -8.04 1.92 -5.99
C LEU A 118 -8.83 2.47 -7.18
N PRO A 119 -10.02 3.08 -7.01
CA PRO A 119 -10.75 3.62 -8.15
C PRO A 119 -10.01 4.71 -8.92
N ALA A 120 -9.03 5.38 -8.29
CA ALA A 120 -8.22 6.42 -8.91
C ALA A 120 -6.93 5.88 -9.57
N LEU A 121 -6.49 4.69 -9.16
CA LEU A 121 -5.20 4.14 -9.56
C LEU A 121 -5.31 2.82 -10.34
N CYS A 122 -6.48 2.16 -10.29
CA CYS A 122 -6.68 0.84 -10.87
C CYS A 122 -7.92 0.81 -11.75
N GLU A 123 -7.81 0.26 -12.94
CA GLU A 123 -8.89 0.07 -13.90
C GLU A 123 -8.68 -1.25 -14.65
N GLY A 124 -9.76 -1.90 -15.07
CA GLY A 124 -9.68 -3.13 -15.88
C GLY A 124 -8.91 -4.29 -15.24
N GLY A 125 -8.87 -4.35 -13.89
CA GLY A 125 -8.17 -5.44 -13.18
C GLY A 125 -6.66 -5.21 -13.00
N VAL A 126 -6.15 -4.03 -13.35
CA VAL A 126 -4.75 -3.65 -13.15
C VAL A 126 -4.63 -2.28 -12.50
N CYS A 127 -3.56 -2.07 -11.73
CA CYS A 127 -3.19 -0.77 -11.17
C CYS A 127 -2.04 -0.19 -12.00
N ALA A 128 -2.16 1.06 -12.39
CA ALA A 128 -1.19 1.72 -13.25
C ALA A 128 -0.02 2.30 -12.44
N GLY A 129 1.20 2.09 -12.91
CA GLY A 129 2.40 2.76 -12.41
C GLY A 129 2.69 4.08 -13.11
N ASN A 130 2.18 4.24 -14.34
CA ASN A 130 2.34 5.45 -15.13
C ASN A 130 1.07 5.73 -15.95
N ASP A 131 0.93 6.97 -16.34
CA ASP A 131 -0.09 7.46 -17.27
C ASP A 131 0.64 8.03 -18.48
N LYS A 132 0.73 7.24 -19.54
CA LYS A 132 1.55 7.52 -20.73
C LYS A 132 3.01 7.81 -20.30
N THR A 133 3.46 9.06 -20.50
CA THR A 133 4.81 9.51 -20.18
C THR A 133 4.99 9.99 -18.73
N ASN A 134 3.90 10.06 -17.97
CA ASN A 134 3.93 10.59 -16.60
C ASN A 134 4.00 9.44 -15.59
N PRO A 135 5.06 9.31 -14.79
CA PRO A 135 5.09 8.34 -13.72
C PRO A 135 4.10 8.73 -12.61
N LEU A 136 3.29 7.79 -12.15
CA LEU A 136 2.41 7.96 -10.99
C LEU A 136 3.16 7.76 -9.68
N PHE A 137 4.28 7.03 -9.73
CA PHE A 137 5.10 6.73 -8.57
C PHE A 137 6.50 7.31 -8.76
N TYR A 138 7.08 7.77 -7.64
CA TYR A 138 8.44 8.29 -7.56
C TYR A 138 9.49 7.16 -7.55
N ASP A 139 9.09 6.01 -7.07
CA ASP A 139 9.82 4.75 -7.04
C ASP A 139 8.84 3.60 -7.33
N ASP A 140 8.81 2.56 -6.52
CA ASP A 140 7.87 1.45 -6.64
C ASP A 140 6.60 1.62 -5.77
N ASN A 141 6.61 2.51 -4.77
CA ASN A 141 5.51 2.59 -3.79
C ASN A 141 5.15 4.01 -3.29
N HIS A 142 5.90 5.05 -3.61
CA HIS A 142 5.61 6.43 -3.26
C HIS A 142 5.06 7.20 -4.45
N LEU A 143 3.87 7.77 -4.31
CA LEU A 143 3.27 8.57 -5.37
C LEU A 143 4.08 9.84 -5.66
N THR A 144 4.21 10.17 -6.94
CA THR A 144 4.63 11.51 -7.38
C THR A 144 3.57 12.55 -7.03
N GLU A 145 3.90 13.84 -7.19
CA GLU A 145 2.89 14.90 -7.12
C GLU A 145 1.77 14.67 -8.14
N TYR A 146 2.11 14.26 -9.37
CA TYR A 146 1.14 13.94 -10.40
C TYR A 146 0.23 12.77 -9.99
N GLY A 147 0.80 11.68 -9.46
CA GLY A 147 0.03 10.54 -8.96
C GLY A 147 -0.84 10.90 -7.76
N SER A 148 -0.33 11.74 -6.84
CA SER A 148 -1.07 12.19 -5.67
C SER A 148 -2.31 13.04 -6.03
N ARG A 149 -2.23 13.81 -7.12
CA ARG A 149 -3.38 14.60 -7.60
C ARG A 149 -4.57 13.73 -7.99
N LYS A 150 -4.37 12.47 -8.40
CA LYS A 150 -5.46 11.53 -8.68
C LYS A 150 -6.27 11.17 -7.43
N LEU A 151 -5.72 11.38 -6.23
CA LEU A 151 -6.40 11.10 -4.97
C LEU A 151 -7.20 12.31 -4.41
N ILE A 152 -7.17 13.46 -5.07
CA ILE A 152 -7.80 14.70 -4.55
C ILE A 152 -9.27 14.48 -4.21
N ASP A 153 -10.04 13.82 -5.08
CA ASP A 153 -11.47 13.63 -4.87
C ASP A 153 -11.78 12.68 -3.70
N ILE A 154 -10.85 11.79 -3.39
CA ILE A 154 -10.94 10.91 -2.22
C ILE A 154 -10.65 11.69 -0.96
N LEU A 155 -9.62 12.54 -1.00
CA LEU A 155 -9.17 13.34 0.15
C LEU A 155 -10.13 14.51 0.47
N ARG A 156 -10.88 15.01 -0.52
CA ARG A 156 -11.93 16.03 -0.28
C ARG A 156 -13.07 15.55 0.59
N LYS A 157 -13.15 14.25 0.88
CA LYS A 157 -14.17 13.67 1.79
C LYS A 157 -13.81 13.83 3.26
N ILE A 158 -12.63 14.36 3.56
CA ILE A 158 -12.12 14.68 4.89
C ILE A 158 -12.55 16.11 5.26
#